data_2163491be6eec49c1c2a5112332db925
#
_entry.id   2163491be6eec49c1c2a5112332db925
#
_cell.length_a   1.000
_cell.length_b   1.000
_cell.length_c   1.000
_cell.angle_alpha   90.00
_cell.angle_beta   90.00
_cell.angle_gamma   90.00
#
_symmetry.space_group_name_H-M   'P 1'
#
loop_
_entity.id
_entity.type
_entity.pdbx_description
1 polymer ?
#
loop_
_entity_poly.entity_id
_entity_poly.type
_entity_poly.pdbx_seq_one_letter_code
_entity_poly.pdbx_strand_id
1 'polypeptide(L)'
;MALVVGAAGSALTFFGAGFFTGTLLNTPESELCLKVLALAVFVMAVMGVLRGFFQGMGTMMPTAISQIIEQIVNAIVSIAAASYLFSYGVKLDAAAGITNGKSGAIYGAAGSTLGTSLGAAAGLLFLIIVMLMYNRVLQKNMRRDHVSRQESYASTLRVLIMTIVPVILSTAVYNISGIVDQGVFKYLMLDVQKADKSTVEIYWGIYVGKYKLLTNVPIAVASALSASTIPALTRARISGDWDEMRKKTEGAIRMVMMICIPSAFGLTALGEPILDLLSWNTNEIAPKLFLIGSASVIFYGLSTLTNGILQGIDRMQIPVRNAVIALVTHLLLMISLVQLGKLHIYGVVLAYMFFAILMCILNGAAIRKHLDYHQEIKRTFLIPGVSSLIMALAVWLLYQSLHKVIGVRISTLLCLILAVIIYAFFVLLLHGITEEELRSFPKGRTIVRMLKKIHLI
;
A
#
# COMPACT_ATOMS: atom_id res chain seq x y z
N MET A 1 -18.52 -20.18 1.44
CA MET A 1 -18.70 -18.70 1.47
C MET A 1 -17.73 -18.00 0.50
N ALA A 2 -16.42 -18.15 0.64
CA ALA A 2 -15.47 -17.45 -0.25
C ALA A 2 -15.65 -17.75 -1.75
N LEU A 3 -15.92 -19.00 -2.13
CA LEU A 3 -16.21 -19.36 -3.53
C LEU A 3 -17.45 -18.64 -4.05
N VAL A 4 -18.53 -18.55 -3.26
CA VAL A 4 -19.77 -17.88 -3.66
C VAL A 4 -19.56 -16.36 -3.78
N VAL A 5 -18.94 -15.75 -2.76
CA VAL A 5 -18.66 -14.32 -2.73
C VAL A 5 -17.65 -13.94 -3.83
N GLY A 6 -16.60 -14.76 -4.01
CA GLY A 6 -15.62 -14.57 -5.06
C GLY A 6 -16.21 -14.70 -6.46
N ALA A 7 -17.07 -15.71 -6.70
CA ALA A 7 -17.75 -15.87 -7.97
C ALA A 7 -18.74 -14.73 -8.25
N ALA A 8 -19.51 -14.31 -7.25
CA ALA A 8 -20.43 -13.17 -7.38
C ALA A 8 -19.67 -11.87 -7.65
N GLY A 9 -18.58 -11.60 -6.93
CA GLY A 9 -17.74 -10.43 -7.15
C GLY A 9 -17.08 -10.43 -8.54
N SER A 10 -16.55 -11.58 -8.97
CA SER A 10 -15.99 -11.76 -10.30
C SER A 10 -17.03 -11.54 -11.40
N ALA A 11 -18.20 -12.13 -11.26
CA ALA A 11 -19.32 -11.95 -12.20
C ALA A 11 -19.76 -10.47 -12.26
N LEU A 12 -19.94 -9.82 -11.10
CA LEU A 12 -20.28 -8.40 -11.03
C LEU A 12 -19.23 -7.52 -11.72
N THR A 13 -17.95 -7.83 -11.51
CA THR A 13 -16.85 -7.09 -12.15
C THR A 13 -16.84 -7.32 -13.66
N PHE A 14 -17.03 -8.56 -14.13
CA PHE A 14 -16.99 -8.91 -15.54
C PHE A 14 -18.17 -8.33 -16.32
N PHE A 15 -19.40 -8.58 -15.84
CA PHE A 15 -20.61 -8.10 -16.51
C PHE A 15 -20.88 -6.61 -16.28
N GLY A 16 -20.44 -6.08 -15.14
CA GLY A 16 -20.53 -4.65 -14.81
C GLY A 16 -19.42 -3.80 -15.39
N ALA A 17 -18.41 -4.38 -16.06
CA ALA A 17 -17.23 -3.67 -16.53
C ALA A 17 -17.59 -2.44 -17.38
N GLY A 18 -18.48 -2.57 -18.36
CA GLY A 18 -18.91 -1.47 -19.23
C GLY A 18 -19.60 -0.34 -18.45
N PHE A 19 -20.43 -0.66 -17.46
CA PHE A 19 -21.08 0.34 -16.61
C PHE A 19 -20.05 1.08 -15.74
N PHE A 20 -19.15 0.35 -15.08
CA PHE A 20 -18.14 0.96 -14.20
C PHE A 20 -17.18 1.86 -14.98
N THR A 21 -16.66 1.38 -16.11
CA THR A 21 -15.68 2.14 -16.89
C THR A 21 -16.31 3.22 -17.75
N GLY A 22 -17.47 2.96 -18.36
CA GLY A 22 -18.15 3.92 -19.24
C GLY A 22 -18.89 5.02 -18.48
N THR A 23 -19.79 4.63 -17.56
CA THR A 23 -20.70 5.59 -16.90
C THR A 23 -20.08 6.21 -15.65
N LEU A 24 -19.42 5.40 -14.80
CA LEU A 24 -18.93 5.89 -13.50
C LEU A 24 -17.57 6.58 -13.61
N LEU A 25 -16.63 6.00 -14.38
CA LEU A 25 -15.26 6.49 -14.47
C LEU A 25 -14.97 7.30 -15.73
N ASN A 26 -15.88 7.32 -16.70
CA ASN A 26 -15.69 7.95 -18.00
C ASN A 26 -14.38 7.56 -18.70
N THR A 27 -14.06 6.25 -18.65
CA THR A 27 -12.87 5.62 -19.26
C THR A 27 -13.25 4.32 -19.95
N PRO A 28 -14.06 4.32 -21.02
CA PRO A 28 -14.53 3.11 -21.68
C PRO A 28 -13.37 2.23 -22.20
N GLU A 29 -12.24 2.82 -22.50
CA GLU A 29 -11.03 2.12 -22.93
C GLU A 29 -10.47 1.12 -21.88
N SER A 30 -10.83 1.29 -20.61
CA SER A 30 -10.39 0.42 -19.51
C SER A 30 -11.27 -0.83 -19.32
N GLU A 31 -12.35 -0.99 -20.11
CA GLU A 31 -13.29 -2.10 -19.97
C GLU A 31 -12.61 -3.46 -20.10
N LEU A 32 -11.73 -3.63 -21.11
CA LEU A 32 -11.00 -4.86 -21.33
C LEU A 32 -10.11 -5.22 -20.13
N CYS A 33 -9.42 -4.23 -19.55
CA CYS A 33 -8.60 -4.42 -18.36
C CYS A 33 -9.43 -4.91 -17.17
N LEU A 34 -10.61 -4.33 -16.96
CA LEU A 34 -11.49 -4.70 -15.85
C LEU A 34 -12.07 -6.12 -16.03
N LYS A 35 -12.41 -6.52 -17.25
CA LYS A 35 -12.83 -7.89 -17.57
C LYS A 35 -11.74 -8.91 -17.27
N VAL A 36 -10.49 -8.60 -17.61
CA VAL A 36 -9.34 -9.47 -17.30
C VAL A 36 -9.09 -9.56 -15.79
N LEU A 37 -9.24 -8.46 -15.05
CA LEU A 37 -9.12 -8.44 -13.59
C LEU A 37 -10.24 -9.20 -12.86
N ALA A 38 -11.39 -9.39 -13.47
CA ALA A 38 -12.49 -10.15 -12.88
C ALA A 38 -12.06 -11.57 -12.48
N LEU A 39 -11.18 -12.22 -13.26
CA LEU A 39 -10.62 -13.51 -12.90
C LEU A 39 -9.76 -13.44 -11.62
N ALA A 40 -8.96 -12.38 -11.48
CA ALA A 40 -8.15 -12.19 -10.27
C ALA A 40 -9.01 -12.05 -9.02
N VAL A 41 -10.18 -11.40 -9.10
CA VAL A 41 -11.11 -11.25 -7.96
C VAL A 41 -11.53 -12.61 -7.41
N PHE A 42 -11.90 -13.55 -8.27
CA PHE A 42 -12.25 -14.92 -7.86
C PHE A 42 -11.07 -15.64 -7.21
N VAL A 43 -9.92 -15.63 -7.87
CA VAL A 43 -8.70 -16.30 -7.39
C VAL A 43 -8.27 -15.75 -6.04
N MET A 44 -8.27 -14.43 -5.88
CA MET A 44 -7.89 -13.75 -4.64
C MET A 44 -8.85 -14.05 -3.49
N ALA A 45 -10.16 -14.19 -3.74
CA ALA A 45 -11.11 -14.57 -2.73
C ALA A 45 -10.81 -15.94 -2.12
N VAL A 46 -10.45 -16.92 -2.96
CA VAL A 46 -10.07 -18.26 -2.51
C VAL A 46 -8.72 -18.25 -1.81
N MET A 47 -7.73 -17.55 -2.40
CA MET A 47 -6.39 -17.41 -1.85
C MET A 47 -6.39 -16.75 -0.47
N GLY A 48 -7.26 -15.75 -0.26
CA GLY A 48 -7.42 -15.05 1.01
C GLY A 48 -7.81 -15.98 2.16
N VAL A 49 -8.66 -16.98 1.90
CA VAL A 49 -9.04 -17.98 2.91
C VAL A 49 -7.86 -18.87 3.29
N LEU A 50 -7.08 -19.34 2.32
CA LEU A 50 -5.90 -20.17 2.60
C LEU A 50 -4.82 -19.37 3.35
N ARG A 51 -4.58 -18.12 2.96
CA ARG A 51 -3.67 -17.22 3.70
C ARG A 51 -4.16 -17.00 5.14
N GLY A 52 -5.45 -16.69 5.30
CA GLY A 52 -6.07 -16.52 6.62
C GLY A 52 -5.99 -17.74 7.50
N PHE A 53 -6.12 -18.95 6.93
CA PHE A 53 -5.96 -20.20 7.66
C PHE A 53 -4.54 -20.33 8.25
N PHE A 54 -3.48 -20.15 7.45
CA PHE A 54 -2.11 -20.24 7.95
C PHE A 54 -1.75 -19.11 8.93
N GLN A 55 -2.25 -17.90 8.69
CA GLN A 55 -2.07 -16.77 9.61
C GLN A 55 -2.76 -17.02 10.96
N GLY A 56 -3.98 -17.57 10.93
CA GLY A 56 -4.72 -17.95 12.14
C GLY A 56 -4.02 -19.03 12.96
N MET A 57 -3.26 -19.91 12.31
CA MET A 57 -2.41 -20.89 12.97
C MET A 57 -1.09 -20.31 13.50
N GLY A 58 -0.86 -19.00 13.36
CA GLY A 58 0.34 -18.31 13.83
C GLY A 58 1.56 -18.44 12.92
N THR A 59 1.41 -18.99 11.70
CA THR A 59 2.51 -19.07 10.72
C THR A 59 2.30 -18.11 9.56
N MET A 60 3.25 -17.18 9.36
CA MET A 60 3.23 -16.22 8.27
C MET A 60 4.00 -16.69 7.03
N MET A 61 4.81 -17.75 7.15
CA MET A 61 5.71 -18.21 6.08
C MET A 61 4.99 -18.59 4.78
N PRO A 62 3.91 -19.43 4.80
CA PRO A 62 3.21 -19.75 3.56
C PRO A 62 2.62 -18.53 2.87
N THR A 63 2.09 -17.58 3.64
CA THR A 63 1.58 -16.31 3.12
C THR A 63 2.69 -15.49 2.45
N ALA A 64 3.82 -15.31 3.12
CA ALA A 64 4.95 -14.53 2.58
C ALA A 64 5.50 -15.14 1.29
N ILE A 65 5.72 -16.45 1.26
CA ILE A 65 6.22 -17.16 0.06
C ILE A 65 5.20 -17.04 -1.08
N SER A 66 3.89 -17.23 -0.80
CA SER A 66 2.86 -17.07 -1.84
C SER A 66 2.84 -15.68 -2.44
N GLN A 67 3.07 -14.63 -1.64
CA GLN A 67 3.16 -13.24 -2.11
C GLN A 67 4.40 -13.01 -2.98
N ILE A 68 5.54 -13.59 -2.62
CA ILE A 68 6.76 -13.50 -3.44
C ILE A 68 6.53 -14.16 -4.79
N ILE A 69 5.98 -15.38 -4.83
CA ILE A 69 5.65 -16.10 -6.07
C ILE A 69 4.68 -15.28 -6.93
N GLU A 70 3.61 -14.77 -6.31
CA GLU A 70 2.63 -13.90 -6.96
C GLU A 70 3.30 -12.70 -7.63
N GLN A 71 4.19 -11.98 -6.93
CA GLN A 71 4.85 -10.80 -7.47
C GLN A 71 5.87 -11.13 -8.56
N ILE A 72 6.62 -12.24 -8.44
CA ILE A 72 7.56 -12.67 -9.48
C ILE A 72 6.80 -13.02 -10.77
N VAL A 73 5.74 -13.84 -10.66
CA VAL A 73 4.94 -14.24 -11.81
C VAL A 73 4.22 -13.02 -12.42
N ASN A 74 3.66 -12.15 -11.56
CA ASN A 74 3.04 -10.90 -12.00
C ASN A 74 4.03 -10.05 -12.80
N ALA A 75 5.23 -9.81 -12.29
CA ALA A 75 6.23 -8.99 -12.98
C ALA A 75 6.61 -9.56 -14.35
N ILE A 76 6.90 -10.85 -14.42
CA ILE A 76 7.30 -11.51 -15.68
C ILE A 76 6.16 -11.49 -16.70
N VAL A 77 4.96 -11.92 -16.26
CA VAL A 77 3.81 -12.03 -17.16
C VAL A 77 3.29 -10.65 -17.58
N SER A 78 3.24 -9.66 -16.68
CA SER A 78 2.82 -8.31 -17.01
C SER A 78 3.69 -7.71 -18.10
N ILE A 79 5.02 -7.82 -17.99
CA ILE A 79 5.93 -7.26 -19.00
C ILE A 79 5.79 -8.00 -20.32
N ALA A 80 5.79 -9.32 -20.31
CA ALA A 80 5.70 -10.14 -21.52
C ALA A 80 4.34 -9.96 -22.23
N ALA A 81 3.24 -10.06 -21.49
CA ALA A 81 1.89 -9.94 -22.06
C ALA A 81 1.58 -8.50 -22.51
N ALA A 82 2.02 -7.48 -21.74
CA ALA A 82 1.86 -6.10 -22.14
C ALA A 82 2.60 -5.81 -23.45
N SER A 83 3.86 -6.23 -23.59
CA SER A 83 4.66 -6.04 -24.79
C SER A 83 4.05 -6.75 -26.00
N TYR A 84 3.63 -8.01 -25.84
CA TYR A 84 3.03 -8.79 -26.91
C TYR A 84 1.68 -8.19 -27.35
N LEU A 85 0.78 -7.91 -26.41
CA LEU A 85 -0.55 -7.37 -26.70
C LEU A 85 -0.50 -5.94 -27.19
N PHE A 86 0.44 -5.12 -26.71
CA PHE A 86 0.67 -3.78 -27.26
C PHE A 86 1.02 -3.86 -28.75
N SER A 87 1.95 -4.72 -29.13
CA SER A 87 2.35 -4.94 -30.53
C SER A 87 1.18 -5.45 -31.37
N TYR A 88 0.33 -6.31 -30.80
CA TYR A 88 -0.88 -6.79 -31.45
C TYR A 88 -1.88 -5.65 -31.70
N GLY A 89 -2.14 -4.81 -30.68
CA GLY A 89 -3.03 -3.66 -30.81
C GLY A 89 -2.55 -2.63 -31.83
N VAL A 90 -1.23 -2.38 -31.91
CA VAL A 90 -0.65 -1.50 -32.95
C VAL A 90 -0.88 -2.05 -34.36
N LYS A 91 -0.76 -3.38 -34.55
CA LYS A 91 -1.06 -4.03 -35.83
C LYS A 91 -2.56 -3.91 -36.20
N LEU A 92 -3.46 -3.97 -35.23
CA LEU A 92 -4.90 -3.75 -35.46
C LEU A 92 -5.17 -2.31 -35.90
N ASP A 93 -4.56 -1.30 -35.24
CA ASP A 93 -4.67 0.09 -35.63
C ASP A 93 -4.17 0.32 -37.07
N ALA A 94 -3.00 -0.26 -37.40
CA ALA A 94 -2.43 -0.16 -38.74
C ALA A 94 -3.33 -0.82 -39.82
N ALA A 95 -3.93 -1.98 -39.51
CA ALA A 95 -4.86 -2.64 -40.41
C ALA A 95 -6.18 -1.85 -40.61
N ALA A 96 -6.61 -1.07 -39.61
CA ALA A 96 -7.77 -0.20 -39.65
C ALA A 96 -7.47 1.21 -40.21
N GLY A 97 -6.22 1.50 -40.60
CA GLY A 97 -5.83 2.83 -41.08
C GLY A 97 -5.79 3.90 -39.97
N ILE A 98 -5.76 3.49 -38.71
CA ILE A 98 -5.77 4.36 -37.53
C ILE A 98 -4.32 4.60 -37.09
N THR A 99 -3.90 5.86 -36.98
CA THR A 99 -2.50 6.22 -36.64
C THR A 99 -2.29 6.63 -35.18
N ASN A 100 -3.35 6.64 -34.36
CA ASN A 100 -3.30 7.19 -32.98
C ASN A 100 -2.73 6.22 -31.93
N GLY A 101 -2.45 4.96 -32.26
CA GLY A 101 -1.88 3.97 -31.34
C GLY A 101 -2.77 3.60 -30.15
N LYS A 102 -4.05 3.94 -30.20
CA LYS A 102 -4.99 3.78 -29.06
C LYS A 102 -5.24 2.31 -28.74
N SER A 103 -5.41 1.46 -29.74
CA SER A 103 -5.60 0.02 -29.52
C SER A 103 -4.33 -0.61 -28.91
N GLY A 104 -3.14 -0.17 -29.33
CA GLY A 104 -1.89 -0.58 -28.69
C GLY A 104 -1.89 -0.35 -27.19
N ALA A 105 -2.26 0.85 -26.75
CA ALA A 105 -2.34 1.20 -25.33
C ALA A 105 -3.38 0.37 -24.56
N ILE A 106 -4.58 0.16 -25.14
CA ILE A 106 -5.67 -0.63 -24.54
C ILE A 106 -5.25 -2.09 -24.35
N TYR A 107 -4.76 -2.72 -25.41
CA TYR A 107 -4.32 -4.11 -25.36
C TYR A 107 -3.07 -4.31 -24.50
N GLY A 108 -2.13 -3.35 -24.52
CA GLY A 108 -0.98 -3.35 -23.63
C GLY A 108 -1.35 -3.27 -22.15
N ALA A 109 -2.30 -2.40 -21.81
CA ALA A 109 -2.85 -2.30 -20.45
C ALA A 109 -3.56 -3.60 -20.02
N ALA A 110 -4.38 -4.18 -20.91
CA ALA A 110 -5.02 -5.47 -20.65
C ALA A 110 -3.99 -6.60 -20.46
N GLY A 111 -2.90 -6.60 -21.22
CA GLY A 111 -1.79 -7.52 -21.07
C GLY A 111 -1.11 -7.41 -19.71
N SER A 112 -0.90 -6.19 -19.25
CA SER A 112 -0.33 -5.96 -17.90
C SER A 112 -1.26 -6.49 -16.80
N THR A 113 -2.58 -6.37 -16.93
CA THR A 113 -3.53 -6.90 -15.94
C THR A 113 -3.64 -8.42 -15.94
N LEU A 114 -3.28 -9.11 -17.05
CA LEU A 114 -3.13 -10.56 -17.09
C LEU A 114 -2.06 -11.04 -16.12
N GLY A 115 -0.97 -10.29 -15.96
CA GLY A 115 0.07 -10.61 -14.98
C GLY A 115 -0.47 -10.68 -13.56
N THR A 116 -1.33 -9.75 -13.18
CA THR A 116 -1.98 -9.76 -11.87
C THR A 116 -2.85 -11.02 -11.69
N SER A 117 -3.64 -11.38 -12.69
CA SER A 117 -4.52 -12.56 -12.64
C SER A 117 -3.73 -13.87 -12.57
N LEU A 118 -2.68 -14.02 -13.40
CA LEU A 118 -1.85 -15.20 -13.41
C LEU A 118 -0.89 -15.27 -12.22
N GLY A 119 -0.41 -14.11 -11.72
CA GLY A 119 0.34 -14.03 -10.48
C GLY A 119 -0.47 -14.53 -9.29
N ALA A 120 -1.72 -14.05 -9.15
CA ALA A 120 -2.63 -14.54 -8.12
C ALA A 120 -2.92 -16.04 -8.24
N ALA A 121 -3.09 -16.56 -9.47
CA ALA A 121 -3.28 -17.99 -9.71
C ALA A 121 -2.06 -18.81 -9.30
N ALA A 122 -0.85 -18.34 -9.57
CA ALA A 122 0.39 -19.01 -9.15
C ALA A 122 0.54 -19.02 -7.62
N GLY A 123 0.23 -17.89 -6.94
CA GLY A 123 0.21 -17.80 -5.49
C GLY A 123 -0.83 -18.75 -4.87
N LEU A 124 -2.02 -18.85 -5.46
CA LEU A 124 -3.07 -19.79 -5.04
C LEU A 124 -2.61 -21.24 -5.22
N LEU A 125 -2.04 -21.58 -6.37
CA LEU A 125 -1.54 -22.93 -6.64
C LEU A 125 -0.49 -23.37 -5.60
N PHE A 126 0.45 -22.48 -5.28
CA PHE A 126 1.43 -22.73 -4.21
C PHE A 126 0.74 -23.01 -2.86
N LEU A 127 -0.24 -22.19 -2.47
CA LEU A 127 -0.96 -22.41 -1.20
C LEU A 127 -1.77 -23.70 -1.19
N ILE A 128 -2.36 -24.10 -2.32
CA ILE A 128 -3.05 -25.39 -2.45
C ILE A 128 -2.05 -26.54 -2.23
N ILE A 129 -0.88 -26.48 -2.84
CA ILE A 129 0.17 -27.51 -2.65
C ILE A 129 0.57 -27.58 -1.17
N VAL A 130 0.84 -26.44 -0.53
CA VAL A 130 1.17 -26.40 0.89
C VAL A 130 0.03 -26.95 1.76
N MET A 131 -1.23 -26.62 1.45
CA MET A 131 -2.40 -27.14 2.17
C MET A 131 -2.54 -28.65 2.00
N LEU A 132 -2.31 -29.19 0.81
CA LEU A 132 -2.34 -30.66 0.57
C LEU A 132 -1.25 -31.38 1.39
N MET A 133 -0.06 -30.81 1.46
CA MET A 133 1.02 -31.36 2.31
C MET A 133 0.64 -31.30 3.81
N TYR A 134 0.03 -30.20 4.23
CA TYR A 134 -0.37 -29.99 5.61
C TYR A 134 -1.59 -30.82 6.02
N ASN A 135 -2.42 -31.28 5.07
CA ASN A 135 -3.65 -32.02 5.31
C ASN A 135 -3.44 -33.28 6.18
N ARG A 136 -2.30 -33.98 6.02
CA ARG A 136 -1.95 -35.13 6.86
C ARG A 136 -1.81 -34.79 8.34
N VAL A 137 -1.21 -33.62 8.62
CA VAL A 137 -1.04 -33.13 9.99
C VAL A 137 -2.39 -32.69 10.56
N LEU A 138 -3.19 -31.99 9.75
CA LEU A 138 -4.52 -31.54 10.11
C LEU A 138 -5.43 -32.72 10.48
N GLN A 139 -5.50 -33.76 9.65
CA GLN A 139 -6.29 -34.96 9.92
C GLN A 139 -5.83 -35.69 11.20
N LYS A 140 -4.51 -35.75 11.45
CA LYS A 140 -3.98 -36.34 12.68
C LYS A 140 -4.41 -35.55 13.91
N ASN A 141 -4.37 -34.23 13.85
CA ASN A 141 -4.80 -33.36 14.94
C ASN A 141 -6.33 -33.47 15.19
N MET A 142 -7.14 -33.47 14.13
CA MET A 142 -8.58 -33.68 14.23
C MET A 142 -8.98 -35.02 14.88
N ARG A 143 -8.25 -36.11 14.56
CA ARG A 143 -8.50 -37.43 15.16
C ARG A 143 -8.10 -37.50 16.65
N ARG A 144 -7.22 -36.62 17.10
CA ARG A 144 -6.79 -36.54 18.52
C ARG A 144 -7.63 -35.60 19.36
N ASP A 145 -8.47 -34.79 18.71
CA ASP A 145 -9.34 -33.85 19.40
C ASP A 145 -10.62 -34.57 19.85
N HIS A 146 -10.66 -34.94 21.14
CA HIS A 146 -11.82 -35.57 21.79
C HIS A 146 -12.57 -34.59 22.72
N VAL A 147 -12.11 -33.36 22.84
CA VAL A 147 -12.59 -32.40 23.84
C VAL A 147 -13.39 -31.26 23.21
N SER A 148 -13.15 -30.95 21.93
CA SER A 148 -13.81 -29.83 21.26
C SER A 148 -15.29 -30.12 21.00
N ARG A 149 -16.16 -29.27 21.55
CA ARG A 149 -17.59 -29.30 21.26
C ARG A 149 -17.80 -28.78 19.82
N GLN A 150 -18.46 -29.56 18.98
CA GLN A 150 -18.79 -29.12 17.62
C GLN A 150 -19.73 -27.93 17.68
N GLU A 151 -19.28 -26.79 17.21
CA GLU A 151 -20.11 -25.60 17.03
C GLU A 151 -21.05 -25.78 15.83
N SER A 152 -22.27 -25.22 15.94
CA SER A 152 -23.17 -25.22 14.80
C SER A 152 -22.66 -24.32 13.67
N TYR A 153 -22.89 -24.70 12.42
CA TYR A 153 -22.52 -23.85 11.25
C TYR A 153 -23.15 -22.46 11.34
N ALA A 154 -24.34 -22.32 11.91
CA ALA A 154 -25.00 -21.03 12.08
C ALA A 154 -24.27 -20.13 13.09
N SER A 155 -23.76 -20.69 14.20
CA SER A 155 -22.96 -19.97 15.18
C SER A 155 -21.66 -19.48 14.56
N THR A 156 -20.93 -20.37 13.89
CA THR A 156 -19.67 -20.05 13.19
C THR A 156 -19.89 -18.99 12.11
N LEU A 157 -20.95 -19.10 11.31
CA LEU A 157 -21.29 -18.12 10.28
C LEU A 157 -21.60 -16.74 10.87
N ARG A 158 -22.35 -16.71 11.98
CA ARG A 158 -22.66 -15.45 12.69
C ARG A 158 -21.39 -14.76 13.18
N VAL A 159 -20.48 -15.49 13.81
CA VAL A 159 -19.19 -14.96 14.28
C VAL A 159 -18.37 -14.43 13.12
N LEU A 160 -18.28 -15.19 12.01
CA LEU A 160 -17.58 -14.76 10.81
C LEU A 160 -18.14 -13.45 10.24
N ILE A 161 -19.46 -13.36 10.08
CA ILE A 161 -20.10 -12.14 9.54
C ILE A 161 -19.85 -10.95 10.46
N MET A 162 -20.03 -11.12 11.78
CA MET A 162 -19.81 -10.04 12.74
C MET A 162 -18.35 -9.53 12.76
N THR A 163 -17.40 -10.41 12.46
CA THR A 163 -15.97 -10.05 12.42
C THR A 163 -15.56 -9.47 11.06
N ILE A 164 -16.04 -10.06 9.97
CA ILE A 164 -15.61 -9.71 8.60
C ILE A 164 -16.25 -8.40 8.13
N VAL A 165 -17.55 -8.17 8.40
CA VAL A 165 -18.27 -6.99 7.87
C VAL A 165 -17.65 -5.66 8.28
N PRO A 166 -17.29 -5.42 9.55
CA PRO A 166 -16.62 -4.16 9.93
C PRO A 166 -15.27 -3.95 9.23
N VAL A 167 -14.50 -5.03 9.05
CA VAL A 167 -13.19 -4.97 8.36
C VAL A 167 -13.37 -4.65 6.88
N ILE A 168 -14.32 -5.32 6.22
CA ILE A 168 -14.66 -5.03 4.80
C ILE A 168 -15.14 -3.58 4.66
N LEU A 169 -16.03 -3.11 5.52
CA LEU A 169 -16.51 -1.72 5.48
C LEU A 169 -15.38 -0.71 5.65
N SER A 170 -14.47 -0.93 6.60
CA SER A 170 -13.31 -0.08 6.78
C SER A 170 -12.43 -0.04 5.52
N THR A 171 -12.11 -1.20 4.99
CA THR A 171 -11.26 -1.32 3.78
C THR A 171 -11.96 -0.75 2.55
N ALA A 172 -13.28 -0.95 2.43
CA ALA A 172 -14.10 -0.40 1.34
C ALA A 172 -14.07 1.12 1.34
N VAL A 173 -14.22 1.78 2.49
CA VAL A 173 -14.16 3.25 2.58
C VAL A 173 -12.82 3.79 2.08
N TYR A 174 -11.70 3.14 2.45
CA TYR A 174 -10.37 3.52 1.95
C TYR A 174 -10.23 3.37 0.43
N ASN A 175 -10.77 2.28 -0.14
CA ASN A 175 -10.64 2.00 -1.58
C ASN A 175 -11.64 2.81 -2.42
N ILE A 176 -12.87 3.01 -1.91
CA ILE A 176 -13.89 3.85 -2.58
C ILE A 176 -13.40 5.28 -2.70
N SER A 177 -12.64 5.80 -1.73
CA SER A 177 -12.05 7.13 -1.83
C SER A 177 -11.34 7.37 -3.16
N GLY A 178 -10.49 6.42 -3.61
CA GLY A 178 -9.79 6.58 -4.87
C GLY A 178 -10.69 6.63 -6.12
N ILE A 179 -11.79 5.88 -6.11
CA ILE A 179 -12.78 5.89 -7.21
C ILE A 179 -13.57 7.20 -7.21
N VAL A 180 -14.01 7.63 -6.04
CA VAL A 180 -14.74 8.91 -5.86
C VAL A 180 -13.86 10.09 -6.21
N ASP A 181 -12.59 10.07 -5.79
CA ASP A 181 -11.61 11.11 -6.13
C ASP A 181 -11.45 11.26 -7.64
N GLN A 182 -11.35 10.13 -8.37
CA GLN A 182 -11.26 10.15 -9.82
C GLN A 182 -12.52 10.74 -10.46
N GLY A 183 -13.68 10.27 -10.02
CA GLY A 183 -14.96 10.76 -10.56
C GLY A 183 -15.17 12.24 -10.32
N VAL A 184 -14.96 12.70 -9.09
CA VAL A 184 -15.11 14.10 -8.71
C VAL A 184 -14.07 14.98 -9.40
N PHE A 185 -12.80 14.56 -9.44
CA PHE A 185 -11.76 15.32 -10.15
C PHE A 185 -12.08 15.49 -11.62
N LYS A 186 -12.47 14.41 -12.32
CA LYS A 186 -12.83 14.47 -13.73
C LYS A 186 -14.05 15.35 -13.95
N TYR A 187 -15.10 15.22 -13.14
CA TYR A 187 -16.29 16.06 -13.23
C TYR A 187 -15.95 17.56 -13.07
N LEU A 188 -15.15 17.91 -12.05
CA LEU A 188 -14.76 19.30 -11.81
C LEU A 188 -13.91 19.86 -12.95
N MET A 189 -12.99 19.07 -13.52
CA MET A 189 -12.11 19.54 -14.58
C MET A 189 -12.82 19.60 -15.94
N LEU A 190 -13.55 18.54 -16.31
CA LEU A 190 -14.17 18.44 -17.64
C LEU A 190 -15.48 19.22 -17.74
N ASP A 191 -16.38 19.04 -16.76
CA ASP A 191 -17.74 19.58 -16.84
C ASP A 191 -17.85 21.00 -16.28
N VAL A 192 -17.14 21.29 -15.20
CA VAL A 192 -17.19 22.60 -14.54
C VAL A 192 -16.16 23.56 -15.13
N GLN A 193 -14.87 23.16 -15.18
CA GLN A 193 -13.79 24.04 -15.67
C GLN A 193 -13.62 23.97 -17.21
N LYS A 194 -14.29 23.05 -17.90
CA LYS A 194 -14.19 22.85 -19.36
C LYS A 194 -12.77 22.63 -19.85
N ALA A 195 -11.94 21.98 -19.03
CA ALA A 195 -10.57 21.65 -19.37
C ALA A 195 -10.54 20.59 -20.49
N ASP A 196 -9.45 20.56 -21.25
CA ASP A 196 -9.25 19.57 -22.29
C ASP A 196 -9.13 18.15 -21.70
N LYS A 197 -9.84 17.19 -22.32
CA LYS A 197 -9.89 15.79 -21.86
C LYS A 197 -8.50 15.16 -21.79
N SER A 198 -7.65 15.40 -22.79
CA SER A 198 -6.28 14.87 -22.82
C SER A 198 -5.44 15.37 -21.64
N THR A 199 -5.55 16.65 -21.31
CA THR A 199 -4.85 17.25 -20.15
C THR A 199 -5.32 16.62 -18.84
N VAL A 200 -6.62 16.39 -18.65
CA VAL A 200 -7.18 15.79 -17.44
C VAL A 200 -6.72 14.34 -17.30
N GLU A 201 -6.71 13.57 -18.38
CA GLU A 201 -6.21 12.19 -18.39
C GLU A 201 -4.72 12.11 -18.08
N ILE A 202 -3.92 13.02 -18.63
CA ILE A 202 -2.47 13.12 -18.30
C ILE A 202 -2.27 13.41 -16.82
N TYR A 203 -2.98 14.39 -16.26
CA TYR A 203 -2.87 14.74 -14.83
C TYR A 203 -3.20 13.55 -13.93
N TRP A 204 -4.32 12.87 -14.21
CA TRP A 204 -4.71 11.70 -13.44
C TRP A 204 -3.76 10.53 -13.62
N GLY A 205 -3.29 10.29 -14.85
CA GLY A 205 -2.28 9.27 -15.15
C GLY A 205 -0.97 9.48 -14.41
N ILE A 206 -0.48 10.71 -14.31
CA ILE A 206 0.73 11.05 -13.55
C ILE A 206 0.50 10.82 -12.05
N TYR A 207 -0.64 11.25 -11.53
CA TYR A 207 -0.98 11.08 -10.12
C TYR A 207 -1.05 9.60 -9.72
N VAL A 208 -1.75 8.77 -10.47
CA VAL A 208 -1.92 7.35 -10.14
C VAL A 208 -0.70 6.53 -10.55
N GLY A 209 -0.20 6.73 -11.78
CA GLY A 209 0.84 5.89 -12.37
C GLY A 209 2.26 6.22 -11.93
N LYS A 210 2.51 7.42 -11.43
CA LYS A 210 3.85 7.82 -10.97
C LYS A 210 3.86 8.13 -9.47
N TYR A 211 3.11 9.14 -9.05
CA TYR A 211 3.11 9.60 -7.66
C TYR A 211 2.59 8.53 -6.69
N LYS A 212 1.36 8.04 -6.88
CA LYS A 212 0.78 7.01 -5.98
C LYS A 212 1.56 5.70 -6.00
N LEU A 213 2.06 5.29 -7.16
CA LEU A 213 2.83 4.05 -7.28
C LEU A 213 4.07 4.07 -6.40
N LEU A 214 4.87 5.14 -6.45
CA LEU A 214 6.09 5.26 -5.65
C LEU A 214 5.81 5.51 -4.16
N THR A 215 4.81 6.34 -3.83
CA THR A 215 4.43 6.58 -2.43
C THR A 215 3.82 5.37 -1.76
N ASN A 216 3.19 4.46 -2.52
CA ASN A 216 2.61 3.23 -1.97
C ASN A 216 3.67 2.20 -1.53
N VAL A 217 4.90 2.26 -2.03
CA VAL A 217 5.95 1.30 -1.64
C VAL A 217 6.23 1.31 -0.13
N PRO A 218 6.57 2.44 0.50
CA PRO A 218 6.76 2.48 1.95
C PRO A 218 5.46 2.26 2.74
N ILE A 219 4.30 2.66 2.20
CA ILE A 219 2.99 2.41 2.82
C ILE A 219 2.68 0.89 2.85
N ALA A 220 3.07 0.14 1.82
CA ALA A 220 2.92 -1.32 1.81
C ALA A 220 3.73 -2.00 2.93
N VAL A 221 4.93 -1.49 3.24
CA VAL A 221 5.71 -1.97 4.39
C VAL A 221 4.97 -1.67 5.70
N ALA A 222 4.38 -0.48 5.85
CA ALA A 222 3.55 -0.14 7.00
C ALA A 222 2.34 -1.08 7.14
N SER A 223 1.71 -1.45 6.02
CA SER A 223 0.60 -2.41 5.99
C SER A 223 1.03 -3.81 6.45
N ALA A 224 2.20 -4.28 6.02
CA ALA A 224 2.74 -5.58 6.44
C ALA A 224 3.07 -5.60 7.95
N LEU A 225 3.65 -4.52 8.47
CA LEU A 225 3.92 -4.35 9.91
C LEU A 225 2.62 -4.29 10.71
N SER A 226 1.61 -3.58 10.21
CA SER A 226 0.27 -3.53 10.80
C SER A 226 -0.34 -4.94 10.90
N ALA A 227 -0.34 -5.70 9.81
CA ALA A 227 -0.87 -7.07 9.78
C ALA A 227 -0.15 -8.00 10.77
N SER A 228 1.16 -7.85 10.96
CA SER A 228 1.93 -8.64 11.93
C SER A 228 1.68 -8.22 13.39
N THR A 229 1.32 -6.96 13.61
CA THR A 229 1.08 -6.39 14.95
C THR A 229 -0.29 -6.83 15.51
N ILE A 230 -1.30 -6.98 14.66
CA ILE A 230 -2.67 -7.34 15.07
C ILE A 230 -2.71 -8.61 15.94
N PRO A 231 -2.15 -9.76 15.53
CA PRO A 231 -2.20 -10.98 16.35
C PRO A 231 -1.44 -10.85 17.68
N ALA A 232 -0.36 -10.05 17.68
CA ALA A 232 0.43 -9.82 18.89
C ALA A 232 -0.35 -8.99 19.92
N LEU A 233 -1.05 -7.95 19.47
CA LEU A 233 -1.91 -7.12 20.33
C LEU A 233 -3.13 -7.91 20.82
N THR A 234 -3.74 -8.73 19.96
CA THR A 234 -4.87 -9.58 20.34
C THR A 234 -4.49 -10.58 21.44
N ARG A 235 -3.31 -11.19 21.35
CA ARG A 235 -2.81 -12.08 22.43
C ARG A 235 -2.59 -11.34 23.74
N ALA A 236 -1.92 -10.19 23.70
CA ALA A 236 -1.69 -9.37 24.90
C ALA A 236 -3.01 -8.88 25.52
N ARG A 237 -4.02 -8.59 24.70
CA ARG A 237 -5.36 -8.24 25.18
C ARG A 237 -6.06 -9.41 25.90
N ILE A 238 -6.00 -10.61 25.33
CA ILE A 238 -6.62 -11.81 25.94
C ILE A 238 -5.96 -12.13 27.28
N SER A 239 -4.64 -11.94 27.41
CA SER A 239 -3.93 -12.12 28.69
C SER A 239 -4.16 -10.98 29.69
N GLY A 240 -4.79 -9.86 29.27
CA GLY A 240 -5.00 -8.69 30.13
C GLY A 240 -3.75 -7.86 30.40
N ASP A 241 -2.68 -8.08 29.62
CA ASP A 241 -1.39 -7.36 29.79
C ASP A 241 -1.40 -6.03 29.03
N TRP A 242 -1.85 -4.99 29.72
CA TRP A 242 -1.92 -3.63 29.19
C TRP A 242 -0.55 -3.03 28.92
N ASP A 243 0.46 -3.37 29.69
CA ASP A 243 1.82 -2.86 29.51
C ASP A 243 2.46 -3.46 28.27
N GLU A 244 2.25 -4.75 28.02
CA GLU A 244 2.68 -5.39 26.78
C GLU A 244 1.99 -4.78 25.57
N MET A 245 0.68 -4.48 25.64
CA MET A 245 -0.04 -3.82 24.56
C MET A 245 0.53 -2.43 24.26
N ARG A 246 0.83 -1.61 25.28
CA ARG A 246 1.45 -0.29 25.10
C ARG A 246 2.82 -0.40 24.46
N LYS A 247 3.70 -1.28 24.97
CA LYS A 247 5.04 -1.53 24.42
C LYS A 247 5.00 -1.98 22.96
N LYS A 248 4.10 -2.91 22.60
CA LYS A 248 3.93 -3.36 21.21
C LYS A 248 3.41 -2.25 20.30
N THR A 249 2.48 -1.42 20.79
CA THR A 249 1.98 -0.26 20.06
C THR A 249 3.09 0.75 19.80
N GLU A 250 3.88 1.09 20.81
CA GLU A 250 5.02 2.02 20.69
C GLU A 250 6.05 1.50 19.70
N GLY A 251 6.47 0.24 19.85
CA GLY A 251 7.46 -0.37 18.97
C GLY A 251 7.00 -0.42 17.51
N ALA A 252 5.73 -0.75 17.27
CA ALA A 252 5.16 -0.80 15.92
C ALA A 252 5.11 0.60 15.28
N ILE A 253 4.65 1.62 16.01
CA ILE A 253 4.61 3.01 15.52
C ILE A 253 6.03 3.49 15.19
N ARG A 254 6.99 3.25 16.09
CA ARG A 254 8.40 3.63 15.87
C ARG A 254 8.96 2.96 14.61
N MET A 255 8.72 1.66 14.44
CA MET A 255 9.22 0.91 13.28
C MET A 255 8.65 1.42 11.95
N VAL A 256 7.35 1.73 11.89
CA VAL A 256 6.73 2.32 10.70
C VAL A 256 7.29 3.72 10.43
N MET A 257 7.45 4.55 11.45
CA MET A 257 7.98 5.92 11.28
C MET A 257 9.45 5.92 10.83
N MET A 258 10.26 4.99 11.32
CA MET A 258 11.63 4.80 10.86
C MET A 258 11.77 4.49 9.37
N ILE A 259 10.71 3.99 8.74
CA ILE A 259 10.68 3.70 7.30
C ILE A 259 9.97 4.82 6.53
N CYS A 260 8.80 5.26 7.01
CA CYS A 260 7.99 6.23 6.27
C CYS A 260 8.60 7.64 6.25
N ILE A 261 9.25 8.07 7.34
CA ILE A 261 9.85 9.42 7.39
C ILE A 261 11.01 9.55 6.39
N PRO A 262 12.06 8.68 6.40
CA PRO A 262 13.14 8.80 5.42
C PRO A 262 12.65 8.57 3.98
N SER A 263 11.63 7.72 3.77
CA SER A 263 11.04 7.54 2.45
C SER A 263 10.36 8.82 1.94
N ALA A 264 9.64 9.55 2.78
CA ALA A 264 9.05 10.82 2.43
C ALA A 264 10.10 11.86 2.05
N PHE A 265 11.13 12.04 2.89
CA PHE A 265 12.21 12.97 2.61
C PHE A 265 13.05 12.55 1.39
N GLY A 266 13.29 11.26 1.22
CA GLY A 266 13.99 10.71 0.05
C GLY A 266 13.21 10.94 -1.26
N LEU A 267 11.89 10.71 -1.28
CA LEU A 267 11.03 11.01 -2.42
C LEU A 267 10.94 12.51 -2.71
N THR A 268 10.98 13.36 -1.68
CA THR A 268 11.05 14.81 -1.88
C THR A 268 12.34 15.24 -2.55
N ALA A 269 13.48 14.67 -2.12
CA ALA A 269 14.81 15.05 -2.63
C ALA A 269 15.18 14.40 -3.97
N LEU A 270 14.80 13.15 -4.17
CA LEU A 270 15.20 12.33 -5.32
C LEU A 270 14.00 11.87 -6.19
N GLY A 271 12.80 12.44 -6.01
CA GLY A 271 11.62 12.04 -6.78
C GLY A 271 11.80 12.17 -8.29
N GLU A 272 12.34 13.29 -8.76
CA GLU A 272 12.65 13.52 -10.18
C GLU A 272 13.73 12.55 -10.68
N PRO A 273 14.92 12.43 -10.05
CA PRO A 273 15.93 11.44 -10.43
C PRO A 273 15.42 10.00 -10.46
N ILE A 274 14.52 9.62 -9.54
CA ILE A 274 13.92 8.27 -9.52
C ILE A 274 13.01 8.05 -10.73
N LEU A 275 12.24 9.06 -11.15
CA LEU A 275 11.43 8.98 -12.36
C LEU A 275 12.29 8.83 -13.62
N ASP A 276 13.40 9.55 -13.70
CA ASP A 276 14.36 9.46 -14.79
C ASP A 276 15.06 8.09 -14.82
N LEU A 277 15.42 7.55 -13.65
CA LEU A 277 15.99 6.22 -13.52
C LEU A 277 15.05 5.13 -14.07
N LEU A 278 13.74 5.28 -13.83
CA LEU A 278 12.72 4.39 -14.33
C LEU A 278 12.35 4.62 -15.81
N SER A 279 13.03 5.56 -16.48
CA SER A 279 12.77 5.97 -17.86
C SER A 279 11.32 6.48 -18.07
N TRP A 280 10.73 7.01 -17.02
CA TRP A 280 9.42 7.65 -17.10
C TRP A 280 9.63 9.10 -17.52
N ASN A 281 9.12 9.48 -18.71
CA ASN A 281 9.21 10.86 -19.17
C ASN A 281 8.74 11.83 -18.09
N THR A 282 9.64 12.68 -17.63
CA THR A 282 9.38 13.70 -16.64
C THR A 282 8.79 14.92 -17.33
N ASN A 283 7.50 15.14 -17.13
CA ASN A 283 6.92 16.46 -17.29
C ASN A 283 7.03 17.19 -15.95
N GLU A 284 6.96 18.51 -15.96
CA GLU A 284 7.13 19.34 -14.75
C GLU A 284 6.15 19.03 -13.59
N ILE A 285 5.07 18.29 -13.84
CA ILE A 285 4.01 17.99 -12.88
C ILE A 285 4.46 16.94 -11.87
N ALA A 286 5.07 15.83 -12.35
CA ALA A 286 5.40 14.71 -11.49
C ALA A 286 6.41 15.07 -10.37
N PRO A 287 7.52 15.78 -10.62
CA PRO A 287 8.42 16.24 -9.57
C PRO A 287 7.74 17.14 -8.52
N LYS A 288 6.87 18.06 -8.98
CA LYS A 288 6.13 18.96 -8.10
C LYS A 288 5.15 18.19 -7.19
N LEU A 289 4.55 17.09 -7.70
CA LEU A 289 3.70 16.22 -6.87
C LEU A 289 4.49 15.55 -5.74
N PHE A 290 5.74 15.12 -6.00
CA PHE A 290 6.59 14.57 -4.94
C PHE A 290 7.01 15.63 -3.92
N LEU A 291 7.35 16.83 -4.37
CA LEU A 291 7.71 17.92 -3.47
C LEU A 291 6.59 18.25 -2.50
N ILE A 292 5.34 18.34 -2.99
CA ILE A 292 4.18 18.71 -2.18
C ILE A 292 3.63 17.54 -1.38
N GLY A 293 3.60 16.35 -2.00
CA GLY A 293 2.80 15.23 -1.52
C GLY A 293 3.57 14.12 -0.80
N SER A 294 4.90 14.08 -0.86
CA SER A 294 5.66 12.96 -0.24
C SER A 294 5.43 12.83 1.26
N ALA A 295 5.10 13.92 1.96
CA ALA A 295 4.73 13.89 3.37
C ALA A 295 3.49 13.00 3.64
N SER A 296 2.64 12.76 2.63
CA SER A 296 1.51 11.83 2.75
C SER A 296 1.94 10.41 3.12
N VAL A 297 3.15 9.98 2.75
CA VAL A 297 3.71 8.66 3.10
C VAL A 297 3.77 8.46 4.62
N ILE A 298 4.17 9.49 5.35
CA ILE A 298 4.26 9.47 6.82
C ILE A 298 2.86 9.24 7.41
N PHE A 299 1.91 10.04 6.98
CA PHE A 299 0.55 10.00 7.53
C PHE A 299 -0.23 8.77 7.09
N TYR A 300 -0.08 8.31 5.83
CA TYR A 300 -0.70 7.05 5.39
C TYR A 300 -0.10 5.84 6.07
N GLY A 301 1.22 5.79 6.26
CA GLY A 301 1.87 4.73 7.02
C GLY A 301 1.35 4.66 8.45
N LEU A 302 1.28 5.81 9.12
CA LEU A 302 0.77 5.90 10.50
C LEU A 302 -0.72 5.58 10.58
N SER A 303 -1.56 6.08 9.66
CA SER A 303 -2.99 5.79 9.65
C SER A 303 -3.27 4.31 9.42
N THR A 304 -2.54 3.66 8.52
CA THR A 304 -2.64 2.23 8.25
C THR A 304 -2.29 1.40 9.47
N LEU A 305 -1.20 1.73 10.16
CA LEU A 305 -0.80 1.03 11.37
C LEU A 305 -1.80 1.25 12.51
N THR A 306 -2.24 2.49 12.73
CA THR A 306 -3.20 2.82 13.80
C THR A 306 -4.57 2.15 13.59
N ASN A 307 -4.99 1.93 12.32
CA ASN A 307 -6.14 1.09 12.02
C ASN A 307 -5.92 -0.36 12.51
N GLY A 308 -4.75 -0.95 12.23
CA GLY A 308 -4.42 -2.29 12.68
C GLY A 308 -4.32 -2.40 14.21
N ILE A 309 -3.79 -1.38 14.88
CA ILE A 309 -3.76 -1.33 16.36
C ILE A 309 -5.19 -1.36 16.91
N LEU A 310 -6.09 -0.52 16.39
CA LEU A 310 -7.49 -0.49 16.83
C LEU A 310 -8.22 -1.81 16.53
N GLN A 311 -7.90 -2.48 15.43
CA GLN A 311 -8.40 -3.83 15.13
C GLN A 311 -7.85 -4.85 16.15
N GLY A 312 -6.56 -4.82 16.44
CA GLY A 312 -5.91 -5.75 17.40
C GLY A 312 -6.45 -5.64 18.82
N ILE A 313 -6.92 -4.47 19.23
CA ILE A 313 -7.58 -4.25 20.52
C ILE A 313 -9.11 -4.38 20.45
N ASP A 314 -9.65 -4.97 19.36
CA ASP A 314 -11.08 -5.24 19.13
C ASP A 314 -11.96 -3.97 19.16
N ARG A 315 -11.47 -2.93 18.54
CA ARG A 315 -12.19 -1.67 18.33
C ARG A 315 -12.38 -1.37 16.84
N MET A 316 -12.74 -2.40 16.06
CA MET A 316 -12.84 -2.36 14.60
C MET A 316 -13.82 -1.30 14.06
N GLN A 317 -14.83 -0.92 14.85
CA GLN A 317 -15.82 0.09 14.43
C GLN A 317 -15.26 1.52 14.41
N ILE A 318 -14.22 1.80 15.21
CA ILE A 318 -13.64 3.13 15.32
C ILE A 318 -12.95 3.56 14.00
N PRO A 319 -12.06 2.77 13.40
CA PRO A 319 -11.48 3.11 12.10
C PRO A 319 -12.52 3.33 11.00
N VAL A 320 -13.60 2.56 10.98
CA VAL A 320 -14.70 2.73 10.01
C VAL A 320 -15.34 4.11 10.14
N ARG A 321 -15.75 4.47 11.35
CA ARG A 321 -16.35 5.77 11.62
C ARG A 321 -15.41 6.92 11.28
N ASN A 322 -14.15 6.80 11.70
CA ASN A 322 -13.13 7.82 11.44
C ASN A 322 -12.86 7.98 9.94
N ALA A 323 -12.84 6.86 9.19
CA ALA A 323 -12.65 6.88 7.74
C ALA A 323 -13.82 7.56 7.01
N VAL A 324 -15.07 7.36 7.45
CA VAL A 324 -16.23 8.07 6.88
C VAL A 324 -16.13 9.58 7.12
N ILE A 325 -15.78 10.00 8.35
CA ILE A 325 -15.59 11.42 8.68
C ILE A 325 -14.46 12.00 7.81
N ALA A 326 -13.33 11.30 7.73
CA ALA A 326 -12.17 11.74 6.94
C ALA A 326 -12.50 11.81 5.44
N LEU A 327 -13.29 10.87 4.90
CA LEU A 327 -13.69 10.86 3.50
C LEU A 327 -14.57 12.07 3.16
N VAL A 328 -15.58 12.35 3.98
CA VAL A 328 -16.47 13.49 3.72
C VAL A 328 -15.69 14.81 3.76
N THR A 329 -14.86 15.02 4.79
CA THR A 329 -14.05 16.24 4.90
C THR A 329 -13.01 16.35 3.79
N HIS A 330 -12.39 15.22 3.39
CA HIS A 330 -11.47 15.16 2.27
C HIS A 330 -12.13 15.59 0.96
N LEU A 331 -13.34 15.08 0.65
CA LEU A 331 -14.05 15.43 -0.57
C LEU A 331 -14.41 16.92 -0.61
N LEU A 332 -14.90 17.47 0.49
CA LEU A 332 -15.21 18.90 0.59
C LEU A 332 -13.96 19.75 0.36
N LEU A 333 -12.83 19.35 0.95
CA LEU A 333 -11.56 20.03 0.77
C LEU A 333 -11.04 19.90 -0.67
N MET A 334 -11.14 18.71 -1.28
CA MET A 334 -10.72 18.48 -2.66
C MET A 334 -11.53 19.35 -3.62
N ILE A 335 -12.86 19.39 -3.48
CA ILE A 335 -13.72 20.27 -4.30
C ILE A 335 -13.29 21.73 -4.14
N SER A 336 -13.07 22.18 -2.92
CA SER A 336 -12.65 23.56 -2.65
C SER A 336 -11.30 23.88 -3.27
N LEU A 337 -10.29 23.01 -3.12
CA LEU A 337 -8.95 23.24 -3.64
C LEU A 337 -8.89 23.18 -5.18
N VAL A 338 -9.64 22.25 -5.79
CA VAL A 338 -9.67 22.10 -7.24
C VAL A 338 -10.49 23.23 -7.89
N GLN A 339 -11.66 23.57 -7.35
CA GLN A 339 -12.56 24.52 -7.96
C GLN A 339 -12.23 25.97 -7.59
N LEU A 340 -12.13 26.30 -6.30
CA LEU A 340 -11.89 27.66 -5.83
C LEU A 340 -10.40 28.01 -5.87
N GLY A 341 -9.53 27.10 -5.44
CA GLY A 341 -8.08 27.29 -5.44
C GLY A 341 -7.42 27.12 -6.79
N LYS A 342 -8.12 26.57 -7.79
CA LYS A 342 -7.59 26.24 -9.14
C LYS A 342 -6.29 25.45 -9.10
N LEU A 343 -6.12 24.62 -8.07
CA LEU A 343 -4.88 23.83 -7.87
C LEU A 343 -4.85 22.55 -8.69
N HIS A 344 -5.88 22.28 -9.52
CA HIS A 344 -5.93 21.11 -10.38
C HIS A 344 -5.55 19.83 -9.62
N ILE A 345 -4.59 19.04 -10.15
CA ILE A 345 -4.15 17.77 -9.54
C ILE A 345 -3.42 17.96 -8.20
N TYR A 346 -2.82 19.13 -7.96
CA TYR A 346 -2.19 19.44 -6.66
C TYR A 346 -3.22 19.52 -5.54
N GLY A 347 -4.43 20.03 -5.84
CA GLY A 347 -5.56 20.04 -4.90
C GLY A 347 -5.96 18.63 -4.47
N VAL A 348 -5.92 17.65 -5.38
CA VAL A 348 -6.18 16.24 -5.07
C VAL A 348 -5.11 15.68 -4.12
N VAL A 349 -3.83 15.96 -4.37
CA VAL A 349 -2.72 15.48 -3.51
C VAL A 349 -2.79 16.09 -2.11
N LEU A 350 -3.11 17.38 -2.00
CA LEU A 350 -3.27 18.03 -0.70
C LEU A 350 -4.46 17.48 0.08
N ALA A 351 -5.59 17.26 -0.59
CA ALA A 351 -6.76 16.63 0.03
C ALA A 351 -6.48 15.19 0.44
N TYR A 352 -5.76 14.41 -0.39
CA TYR A 352 -5.31 13.07 -0.06
C TYR A 352 -4.42 13.06 1.19
N MET A 353 -3.47 13.98 1.31
CA MET A 353 -2.63 14.12 2.50
C MET A 353 -3.47 14.50 3.74
N PHE A 354 -4.43 15.41 3.58
CA PHE A 354 -5.34 15.82 4.66
C PHE A 354 -6.18 14.65 5.19
N PHE A 355 -6.70 13.79 4.31
CA PHE A 355 -7.39 12.57 4.72
C PHE A 355 -6.54 11.75 5.68
N ALA A 356 -5.27 11.50 5.34
CA ALA A 356 -4.38 10.71 6.17
C ALA A 356 -4.04 11.39 7.50
N ILE A 357 -3.84 12.71 7.49
CA ILE A 357 -3.62 13.50 8.71
C ILE A 357 -4.83 13.38 9.65
N LEU A 358 -6.04 13.57 9.13
CA LEU A 358 -7.26 13.49 9.93
C LEU A 358 -7.45 12.09 10.51
N MET A 359 -7.17 11.04 9.70
CA MET A 359 -7.18 9.67 10.20
C MET A 359 -6.18 9.44 11.34
N CYS A 360 -4.96 9.97 11.22
CA CYS A 360 -3.96 9.88 12.30
C CYS A 360 -4.44 10.56 13.59
N ILE A 361 -5.05 11.74 13.48
CA ILE A 361 -5.58 12.48 14.64
C ILE A 361 -6.72 11.69 15.32
N LEU A 362 -7.71 11.24 14.54
CA LEU A 362 -8.87 10.53 15.06
C LEU A 362 -8.51 9.18 15.65
N ASN A 363 -7.65 8.42 14.97
CA ASN A 363 -7.18 7.12 15.46
C ASN A 363 -6.26 7.28 16.67
N GLY A 364 -5.36 8.26 16.65
CA GLY A 364 -4.48 8.55 17.79
C GLY A 364 -5.26 8.93 19.05
N ALA A 365 -6.30 9.76 18.92
CA ALA A 365 -7.20 10.08 20.01
C ALA A 365 -7.93 8.83 20.56
N ALA A 366 -8.36 7.94 19.66
CA ALA A 366 -9.00 6.69 20.07
C ALA A 366 -8.01 5.72 20.77
N ILE A 367 -6.79 5.58 20.27
CA ILE A 367 -5.74 4.75 20.90
C ILE A 367 -5.41 5.29 22.28
N ARG A 368 -5.22 6.62 22.42
CA ARG A 368 -5.00 7.26 23.71
C ARG A 368 -6.14 6.96 24.70
N LYS A 369 -7.38 7.07 24.24
CA LYS A 369 -8.57 6.81 25.10
C LYS A 369 -8.67 5.35 25.56
N HIS A 370 -8.31 4.38 24.70
CA HIS A 370 -8.56 2.94 24.99
C HIS A 370 -7.35 2.21 25.56
N LEU A 371 -6.12 2.66 25.28
CA LEU A 371 -4.88 2.07 25.79
C LEU A 371 -4.18 2.93 26.84
N ASP A 372 -4.67 4.15 27.09
CA ASP A 372 -3.95 5.16 27.89
C ASP A 372 -2.50 5.31 27.37
N TYR A 373 -2.35 5.29 26.05
CA TYR A 373 -1.08 5.38 25.36
C TYR A 373 -0.72 6.83 25.06
N HIS A 374 0.46 7.24 25.49
CA HIS A 374 1.02 8.54 25.16
C HIS A 374 2.11 8.39 24.12
N GLN A 375 1.93 9.09 23.00
CA GLN A 375 2.85 9.00 21.87
C GLN A 375 4.23 9.56 22.25
N GLU A 376 5.25 8.73 22.14
CA GLU A 376 6.64 9.13 22.25
C GLU A 376 7.05 9.90 20.99
N ILE A 377 7.45 11.18 21.15
CA ILE A 377 7.72 12.09 20.03
C ILE A 377 9.20 12.10 19.65
N LYS A 378 10.11 12.07 20.62
CA LYS A 378 11.53 12.30 20.38
C LYS A 378 12.15 11.21 19.52
N ARG A 379 12.01 9.93 19.92
CA ARG A 379 12.62 8.79 19.21
C ARG A 379 11.80 8.35 18.01
N THR A 380 10.49 8.58 18.05
CA THR A 380 9.58 8.12 16.97
C THR A 380 9.52 9.09 15.80
N PHE A 381 9.55 10.40 16.04
CA PHE A 381 9.39 11.42 15.00
C PHE A 381 10.59 12.35 14.88
N LEU A 382 11.10 12.92 15.98
CA LEU A 382 12.12 13.96 15.92
C LEU A 382 13.46 13.41 15.41
N ILE A 383 13.95 12.32 15.99
CA ILE A 383 15.23 11.74 15.58
C ILE A 383 15.17 11.21 14.14
N PRO A 384 14.17 10.40 13.71
CA PRO A 384 14.03 10.04 12.30
C PRO A 384 13.85 11.25 11.39
N GLY A 385 13.12 12.27 11.82
CA GLY A 385 12.92 13.50 11.05
C GLY A 385 14.21 14.26 10.79
N VAL A 386 14.99 14.54 11.83
CA VAL A 386 16.30 15.22 11.72
C VAL A 386 17.27 14.40 10.88
N SER A 387 17.37 13.10 11.13
CA SER A 387 18.22 12.19 10.35
C SER A 387 17.85 12.16 8.89
N SER A 388 16.54 12.17 8.59
CA SER A 388 16.02 12.17 7.22
C SER A 388 16.23 13.51 6.51
N LEU A 389 16.13 14.61 7.24
CA LEU A 389 16.42 15.94 6.69
C LEU A 389 17.90 16.05 6.29
N ILE A 390 18.81 15.62 7.16
CA ILE A 390 20.25 15.60 6.86
C ILE A 390 20.52 14.68 5.67
N MET A 391 19.94 13.48 5.66
CA MET A 391 20.03 12.56 4.52
C MET A 391 19.57 13.22 3.23
N ALA A 392 18.37 13.82 3.22
CA ALA A 392 17.77 14.41 2.02
C ALA A 392 18.63 15.55 1.47
N LEU A 393 19.12 16.43 2.34
CA LEU A 393 20.03 17.52 1.94
C LEU A 393 21.36 16.99 1.38
N ALA A 394 21.96 16.00 2.05
CA ALA A 394 23.22 15.41 1.61
C ALA A 394 23.09 14.73 0.23
N VAL A 395 22.05 13.91 0.03
CA VAL A 395 21.86 13.23 -1.27
C VAL A 395 21.42 14.16 -2.36
N TRP A 396 20.67 15.22 -2.07
CA TRP A 396 20.32 16.25 -3.04
C TRP A 396 21.56 17.01 -3.54
N LEU A 397 22.43 17.47 -2.63
CA LEU A 397 23.70 18.14 -2.98
C LEU A 397 24.62 17.20 -3.76
N LEU A 398 24.72 15.97 -3.32
CA LEU A 398 25.56 14.96 -3.97
C LEU A 398 25.05 14.65 -5.38
N TYR A 399 23.74 14.52 -5.56
CA TYR A 399 23.14 14.30 -6.87
C TYR A 399 23.43 15.47 -7.83
N GLN A 400 23.29 16.72 -7.36
CA GLN A 400 23.59 17.91 -8.16
C GLN A 400 25.04 17.95 -8.68
N SER A 401 25.97 17.36 -7.94
CA SER A 401 27.37 17.27 -8.32
C SER A 401 27.64 16.08 -9.23
N LEU A 402 27.09 14.91 -8.91
CA LEU A 402 27.40 13.64 -9.58
C LEU A 402 26.72 13.48 -10.94
N HIS A 403 25.47 13.96 -11.11
CA HIS A 403 24.72 13.71 -12.35
C HIS A 403 25.39 14.30 -13.60
N LYS A 404 26.17 15.38 -13.43
CA LYS A 404 26.93 16.02 -14.49
C LYS A 404 28.17 15.23 -14.92
N VAL A 405 28.70 14.38 -14.02
CA VAL A 405 29.97 13.66 -14.25
C VAL A 405 29.71 12.21 -14.69
N ILE A 406 28.83 11.49 -14.01
CA ILE A 406 28.61 10.05 -14.22
C ILE A 406 27.23 9.72 -14.81
N GLY A 407 26.45 10.77 -15.15
CA GLY A 407 25.11 10.61 -15.73
C GLY A 407 24.01 10.34 -14.70
N VAL A 408 22.76 10.57 -15.09
CA VAL A 408 21.57 10.56 -14.22
C VAL A 408 21.36 9.21 -13.55
N ARG A 409 21.40 8.10 -14.31
CA ARG A 409 21.05 6.76 -13.80
C ARG A 409 22.00 6.27 -12.72
N ILE A 410 23.30 6.37 -12.95
CA ILE A 410 24.34 5.90 -12.00
C ILE A 410 24.32 6.79 -10.76
N SER A 411 24.21 8.12 -10.93
CA SER A 411 24.12 9.06 -9.81
C SER A 411 22.92 8.79 -8.92
N THR A 412 21.75 8.51 -9.51
CA THR A 412 20.53 8.19 -8.75
C THR A 412 20.70 6.91 -7.94
N LEU A 413 21.24 5.83 -8.52
CA LEU A 413 21.48 4.58 -7.80
C LEU A 413 22.47 4.76 -6.65
N LEU A 414 23.56 5.49 -6.88
CA LEU A 414 24.53 5.80 -5.82
C LEU A 414 23.91 6.64 -4.70
N CYS A 415 23.13 7.67 -5.06
CA CYS A 415 22.44 8.51 -4.08
C CYS A 415 21.41 7.72 -3.26
N LEU A 416 20.70 6.75 -3.86
CA LEU A 416 19.77 5.88 -3.11
C LEU A 416 20.49 4.98 -2.11
N ILE A 417 21.64 4.40 -2.48
CA ILE A 417 22.45 3.59 -1.56
C ILE A 417 23.00 4.47 -0.42
N LEU A 418 23.54 5.62 -0.77
CA LEU A 418 24.09 6.56 0.21
C LEU A 418 23.01 7.14 1.13
N ALA A 419 21.78 7.34 0.64
CA ALA A 419 20.66 7.76 1.47
C ALA A 419 20.43 6.80 2.63
N VAL A 420 20.39 5.49 2.36
CA VAL A 420 20.20 4.48 3.40
C VAL A 420 21.36 4.50 4.41
N ILE A 421 22.59 4.63 3.94
CA ILE A 421 23.79 4.66 4.81
C ILE A 421 23.79 5.91 5.69
N ILE A 422 23.56 7.08 5.10
CA ILE A 422 23.55 8.36 5.83
C ILE A 422 22.42 8.36 6.87
N TYR A 423 21.22 7.92 6.49
CA TYR A 423 20.09 7.83 7.41
C TYR A 423 20.40 6.91 8.59
N ALA A 424 20.86 5.69 8.31
CA ALA A 424 21.20 4.72 9.36
C ALA A 424 22.28 5.26 10.30
N PHE A 425 23.31 5.91 9.75
CA PHE A 425 24.38 6.52 10.55
C PHE A 425 23.83 7.59 11.51
N PHE A 426 23.02 8.53 11.02
CA PHE A 426 22.51 9.60 11.88
C PHE A 426 21.44 9.12 12.88
N VAL A 427 20.62 8.14 12.54
CA VAL A 427 19.69 7.53 13.49
C VAL A 427 20.45 6.85 14.64
N LEU A 428 21.54 6.16 14.34
CA LEU A 428 22.38 5.53 15.36
C LEU A 428 23.13 6.58 16.19
N LEU A 429 23.71 7.58 15.56
CA LEU A 429 24.42 8.67 16.24
C LEU A 429 23.51 9.44 17.21
N LEU A 430 22.25 9.65 16.85
CA LEU A 430 21.27 10.35 17.68
C LEU A 430 20.53 9.41 18.66
N HIS A 431 20.97 8.15 18.78
CA HIS A 431 20.38 7.13 19.66
C HIS A 431 18.88 6.90 19.40
N GLY A 432 18.47 6.91 18.11
CA GLY A 432 17.11 6.65 17.67
C GLY A 432 16.69 5.19 17.83
N ILE A 433 17.65 4.26 17.81
CA ILE A 433 17.44 2.83 17.99
C ILE A 433 18.22 2.38 19.21
N THR A 434 17.59 1.59 20.09
CA THR A 434 18.25 1.01 21.27
C THR A 434 19.03 -0.25 20.91
N GLU A 435 20.03 -0.62 21.76
CA GLU A 435 20.79 -1.85 21.59
C GLU A 435 19.88 -3.09 21.61
N GLU A 436 18.83 -3.08 22.46
CA GLU A 436 17.86 -4.17 22.57
C GLU A 436 17.04 -4.34 21.28
N GLU A 437 16.59 -3.22 20.71
CA GLU A 437 15.89 -3.21 19.43
C GLU A 437 16.79 -3.72 18.29
N LEU A 438 18.04 -3.27 18.22
CA LEU A 438 19.00 -3.76 17.25
C LEU A 438 19.24 -5.27 17.37
N ARG A 439 19.27 -5.82 18.57
CA ARG A 439 19.43 -7.27 18.79
C ARG A 439 18.25 -8.09 18.30
N SER A 440 17.05 -7.49 18.21
CA SER A 440 15.84 -8.16 17.72
C SER A 440 15.82 -8.32 16.18
N PHE A 441 16.67 -7.57 15.45
CA PHE A 441 16.77 -7.71 13.98
C PHE A 441 17.54 -8.98 13.58
N PRO A 442 17.27 -9.52 12.37
CA PRO A 442 18.08 -10.61 11.81
C PRO A 442 19.56 -10.22 11.79
N LYS A 443 20.43 -11.06 12.39
CA LYS A 443 21.87 -10.77 12.59
C LYS A 443 22.15 -9.56 13.50
N GLY A 444 21.20 -9.07 14.28
CA GLY A 444 21.34 -7.90 15.16
C GLY A 444 22.49 -8.00 16.14
N ARG A 445 22.79 -9.20 16.69
CA ARG A 445 23.98 -9.43 17.56
C ARG A 445 25.30 -9.10 16.85
N THR A 446 25.39 -9.39 15.54
CA THR A 446 26.60 -9.07 14.75
C THR A 446 26.69 -7.58 14.50
N ILE A 447 25.55 -6.93 14.17
CA ILE A 447 25.47 -5.48 13.97
C ILE A 447 25.88 -4.73 15.24
N VAL A 448 25.32 -5.08 16.38
CA VAL A 448 25.69 -4.49 17.68
C VAL A 448 27.18 -4.64 17.99
N ARG A 449 27.77 -5.81 17.72
CA ARG A 449 29.20 -6.04 17.92
C ARG A 449 30.07 -5.15 17.02
N MET A 450 29.65 -4.95 15.77
CA MET A 450 30.34 -4.05 14.83
C MET A 450 30.24 -2.60 15.28
N LEU A 451 29.04 -2.15 15.68
CA LEU A 451 28.80 -0.77 16.13
C LEU A 451 29.55 -0.43 17.43
N LYS A 452 29.63 -1.37 18.38
CA LYS A 452 30.48 -1.21 19.59
C LYS A 452 31.97 -1.09 19.25
N LYS A 453 32.44 -1.79 18.21
CA LYS A 453 33.84 -1.72 17.77
C LYS A 453 34.21 -0.37 17.16
N ILE A 454 33.23 0.37 16.63
CA ILE A 454 33.41 1.72 16.07
C ILE A 454 32.94 2.83 17.03
N HIS A 455 32.70 2.51 18.31
CA HIS A 455 32.24 3.45 19.35
C HIS A 455 30.97 4.26 18.96
N LEU A 456 30.08 3.70 18.15
CA LEU A 456 28.83 4.33 17.73
C LEU A 456 27.65 4.02 18.68
N ILE A 457 27.81 3.00 19.54
CA ILE A 457 26.86 2.60 20.61
C ILE A 457 27.65 2.18 21.84
#